data_8e2d9be6798eff7977c21fc6fa9decc8
#
_entry.id   8e2d9be6798eff7977c21fc6fa9decc8
#
_cell.length_a   1.000
_cell.length_b   1.000
_cell.length_c   1.000
_cell.angle_alpha   90.00
_cell.angle_beta   90.00
_cell.angle_gamma   90.00
#
_symmetry.space_group_name_H-M   'P 1'
#
loop_
_entity.id
_entity.type
_entity.pdbx_description
1 polymer ?
#
loop_
_entity_poly.entity_id
_entity_poly.type
_entity_poly.pdbx_seq_one_letter_code
_entity_poly.pdbx_strand_id
1 'polypeptide(L)'
;RISLLDSNGKKTRFLFQVKTALRLDNMLVHHARVESFRPPAPYDAVLSRAFASLADMVAGCRQLLAPRGCFLAMKGAYPAQEIAQLAPVYTVAAVHELSIPDLDEQRRLVELVIRNSGEAP
;
A
#
# COMPACT_ATOMS: atom_id res chain seq x y z
N ARG A 1 4.73 9.61 10.67
CA ARG A 1 3.28 9.54 10.87
C ARG A 1 2.67 8.47 9.98
N ILE A 2 1.81 7.64 10.54
CA ILE A 2 1.18 6.52 9.84
C ILE A 2 -0.33 6.67 9.91
N SER A 3 -1.00 6.53 8.76
CA SER A 3 -2.46 6.46 8.69
C SER A 3 -2.88 5.05 8.34
N LEU A 4 -3.82 4.51 9.09
CA LEU A 4 -4.46 3.22 8.83
C LEU A 4 -5.87 3.48 8.32
N LEU A 5 -6.24 2.83 7.23
CA LEU A 5 -7.54 3.02 6.59
C LEU A 5 -8.21 1.68 6.39
N ASP A 6 -9.46 1.56 6.82
CA ASP A 6 -10.28 0.38 6.57
C ASP A 6 -11.75 0.79 6.48
N SER A 7 -12.49 0.13 5.59
CA SER A 7 -13.94 0.36 5.44
C SER A 7 -14.76 -0.42 6.46
N ASN A 8 -14.17 -1.36 7.18
CA ASN A 8 -14.86 -2.20 8.14
C ASN A 8 -14.81 -1.57 9.54
N GLY A 9 -15.98 -1.24 10.09
CA GLY A 9 -16.06 -0.57 11.39
C GLY A 9 -15.53 -1.40 12.55
N LYS A 10 -15.66 -2.73 12.50
CA LYS A 10 -15.12 -3.60 13.56
C LYS A 10 -13.59 -3.57 13.54
N LYS A 11 -12.99 -3.62 12.36
CA LYS A 11 -11.54 -3.56 12.22
C LYS A 11 -11.00 -2.20 12.66
N THR A 12 -11.65 -1.12 12.30
CA THR A 12 -11.18 0.22 12.71
C THR A 12 -11.31 0.41 14.22
N ARG A 13 -12.35 -0.11 14.85
CA ARG A 13 -12.48 -0.07 16.31
C ARG A 13 -11.35 -0.87 16.98
N PHE A 14 -11.02 -2.03 16.44
CA PHE A 14 -9.89 -2.83 16.96
C PHE A 14 -8.57 -2.08 16.82
N LEU A 15 -8.32 -1.48 15.65
CA LEU A 15 -7.10 -0.69 15.42
C LEU A 15 -7.02 0.49 16.39
N PHE A 16 -8.14 1.14 16.68
CA PHE A 16 -8.20 2.23 17.62
C PHE A 16 -7.87 1.77 19.04
N GLN A 17 -8.35 0.60 19.44
CA GLN A 17 -8.02 0.00 20.73
C GLN A 17 -6.53 -0.32 20.84
N VAL A 18 -5.94 -0.87 19.77
CA VAL A 18 -4.50 -1.17 19.74
C VAL A 18 -3.70 0.12 19.85
N LYS A 19 -4.09 1.15 19.10
CA LYS A 19 -3.44 2.46 19.17
C LYS A 19 -3.43 2.99 20.60
N THR A 20 -4.58 2.93 21.27
CA THR A 20 -4.73 3.44 22.63
C THR A 20 -3.92 2.60 23.63
N ALA A 21 -4.02 1.28 23.52
CA ALA A 21 -3.34 0.38 24.46
C ALA A 21 -1.81 0.50 24.36
N LEU A 22 -1.28 0.66 23.15
CA LEU A 22 0.15 0.77 22.91
C LEU A 22 0.66 2.21 22.87
N ARG A 23 -0.21 3.19 23.05
CA ARG A 23 0.13 4.62 23.05
C ARG A 23 0.85 5.04 21.77
N LEU A 24 0.28 4.68 20.62
CA LEU A 24 0.88 4.96 19.31
C LEU A 24 0.43 6.34 18.83
N ASP A 25 1.09 7.38 19.32
CA ASP A 25 0.69 8.76 19.06
C ASP A 25 0.95 9.22 17.62
N ASN A 26 1.82 8.51 16.90
CA ASN A 26 2.15 8.80 15.51
C ASN A 26 1.20 8.12 14.51
N MET A 27 0.15 7.44 14.98
CA MET A 27 -0.77 6.66 14.17
C MET A 27 -2.15 7.30 14.18
N LEU A 28 -2.76 7.42 12.99
CA LEU A 28 -4.14 7.83 12.80
C LEU A 28 -4.94 6.66 12.25
N VAL A 29 -6.18 6.49 12.72
CA VAL A 29 -7.07 5.43 12.24
C VAL A 29 -8.27 6.08 11.57
N HIS A 30 -8.55 5.68 10.32
CA HIS A 30 -9.66 6.22 9.53
C HIS A 30 -10.62 5.11 9.15
N HIS A 31 -11.92 5.35 9.33
CA HIS A 31 -12.99 4.47 8.90
C HIS A 31 -13.58 5.05 7.62
N ALA A 32 -13.12 4.57 6.48
CA ALA A 32 -13.56 5.06 5.18
C ALA A 32 -13.19 4.08 4.08
N ARG A 33 -13.82 4.23 2.93
CA ARG A 33 -13.40 3.54 1.72
C ARG A 33 -12.29 4.32 1.04
N VAL A 34 -11.34 3.63 0.43
CA VAL A 34 -10.18 4.28 -0.18
C VAL A 34 -10.60 5.24 -1.30
N GLU A 35 -11.65 4.90 -2.05
CA GLU A 35 -12.15 5.73 -3.15
C GLU A 35 -12.66 7.10 -2.68
N SER A 36 -13.11 7.16 -1.43
CA SER A 36 -13.68 8.39 -0.85
C SER A 36 -12.74 9.10 0.08
N PHE A 37 -11.59 8.51 0.37
CA PHE A 37 -10.66 9.08 1.34
C PHE A 37 -9.86 10.22 0.70
N ARG A 38 -9.89 11.38 1.35
CA ARG A 38 -9.20 12.59 0.89
C ARG A 38 -8.36 13.15 2.02
N PRO A 39 -7.10 12.72 2.15
CA PRO A 39 -6.24 13.25 3.21
C PRO A 39 -5.83 14.68 2.91
N PRO A 40 -5.44 15.45 3.94
CA PRO A 40 -5.01 16.84 3.75
C PRO A 40 -3.69 16.98 2.97
N ALA A 41 -2.87 15.92 2.95
CA ALA A 41 -1.62 15.91 2.21
C ALA A 41 -1.38 14.50 1.67
N PRO A 42 -0.68 14.35 0.52
CA PRO A 42 -0.38 13.04 -0.02
C PRO A 42 0.64 12.30 0.83
N TYR A 43 0.69 10.98 0.66
CA TYR A 43 1.58 10.10 1.40
C TYR A 43 2.83 9.77 0.59
N ASP A 44 3.94 9.58 1.28
CA ASP A 44 5.20 9.17 0.66
C ASP A 44 5.18 7.69 0.26
N ALA A 45 4.39 6.89 0.94
CA ALA A 45 4.24 5.48 0.63
C ALA A 45 2.83 5.01 0.97
N VAL A 46 2.30 4.12 0.14
CA VAL A 46 1.02 3.45 0.39
C VAL A 46 1.28 1.96 0.41
N LEU A 47 1.01 1.34 1.56
CA LEU A 47 1.19 -0.10 1.78
C LEU A 47 -0.15 -0.79 1.79
N SER A 48 -0.28 -1.90 1.07
CA SER A 48 -1.51 -2.69 1.07
C SER A 48 -1.24 -4.16 0.78
N ARG A 49 -2.12 -5.02 1.29
CA ARG A 49 -2.19 -6.43 0.94
C ARG A 49 -3.60 -6.83 0.48
N ALA A 50 -4.55 -5.89 0.47
CA ALA A 50 -5.97 -6.18 0.35
C ALA A 50 -6.53 -6.12 -1.06
N PHE A 51 -5.75 -5.69 -2.04
CA PHE A 51 -6.22 -5.58 -3.42
C PHE A 51 -6.01 -6.88 -4.18
N ALA A 52 -6.93 -7.19 -5.10
CA ALA A 52 -6.87 -8.40 -5.91
C ALA A 52 -5.68 -8.39 -6.88
N SER A 53 -5.29 -7.21 -7.38
CA SER A 53 -4.18 -7.07 -8.31
C SER A 53 -3.42 -5.78 -8.08
N LEU A 54 -2.20 -5.71 -8.63
CA LEU A 54 -1.41 -4.47 -8.60
C LEU A 54 -2.11 -3.35 -9.34
N ALA A 55 -2.77 -3.66 -10.48
CA ALA A 55 -3.53 -2.67 -11.24
C ALA A 55 -4.67 -2.08 -10.40
N ASP A 56 -5.39 -2.91 -9.66
CA ASP A 56 -6.46 -2.43 -8.77
C ASP A 56 -5.92 -1.52 -7.67
N MET A 57 -4.78 -1.89 -7.09
CA MET A 57 -4.16 -1.10 -6.03
C MET A 57 -3.77 0.30 -6.53
N VAL A 58 -3.07 0.37 -7.66
CA VAL A 58 -2.63 1.68 -8.17
C VAL A 58 -3.82 2.54 -8.63
N ALA A 59 -4.84 1.92 -9.23
CA ALA A 59 -6.05 2.63 -9.62
C ALA A 59 -6.79 3.21 -8.42
N GLY A 60 -6.88 2.44 -7.33
CA GLY A 60 -7.61 2.86 -6.14
C GLY A 60 -6.83 3.81 -5.23
N CYS A 61 -5.51 3.80 -5.28
CA CYS A 61 -4.66 4.52 -4.32
C CYS A 61 -3.83 5.65 -4.94
N ARG A 62 -3.86 5.82 -6.25
CA ARG A 62 -3.00 6.82 -6.92
C ARG A 62 -3.18 8.23 -6.36
N GLN A 63 -4.41 8.62 -6.07
CA GLN A 63 -4.72 9.95 -5.54
C GLN A 63 -4.14 10.21 -4.15
N LEU A 64 -3.71 9.15 -3.46
CA LEU A 64 -3.15 9.26 -2.12
C LEU A 64 -1.64 9.48 -2.12
N LEU A 65 -0.98 9.24 -3.25
CA LEU A 65 0.47 9.17 -3.32
C LEU A 65 1.08 10.50 -3.73
N ALA A 66 2.14 10.89 -3.02
CA ALA A 66 2.96 12.04 -3.39
C ALA A 66 3.66 11.78 -4.74
N PRO A 67 4.05 12.83 -5.48
CA PRO A 67 4.65 12.64 -6.81
C PRO A 67 5.88 11.74 -6.86
N ARG A 68 6.66 11.69 -5.79
CA ARG A 68 7.84 10.82 -5.69
C ARG A 68 7.65 9.67 -4.72
N GLY A 69 6.39 9.38 -4.38
CA GLY A 69 6.09 8.30 -3.47
C GLY A 69 6.13 6.93 -4.14
N CYS A 70 5.89 5.90 -3.34
CA CYS A 70 5.88 4.53 -3.84
C CYS A 70 4.68 3.76 -3.31
N PHE A 71 4.24 2.78 -4.09
CA PHE A 71 3.30 1.76 -3.62
C PHE A 71 4.09 0.56 -3.13
N LEU A 72 3.65 0.00 -2.02
CA LEU A 72 4.24 -1.20 -1.43
C LEU A 72 3.15 -2.26 -1.35
N ALA A 73 3.20 -3.24 -2.24
CA ALA A 73 2.19 -4.28 -2.31
C ALA A 73 2.73 -5.57 -1.71
N MET A 74 2.04 -6.09 -0.71
CA MET A 74 2.40 -7.37 -0.10
C MET A 74 1.78 -8.51 -0.92
N LYS A 75 2.62 -9.40 -1.43
CA LYS A 75 2.21 -10.55 -2.23
C LYS A 75 2.87 -11.82 -1.69
N GLY A 76 2.26 -12.96 -1.99
CA GLY A 76 2.86 -14.26 -1.68
C GLY A 76 3.90 -14.65 -2.71
N ALA A 77 3.46 -15.24 -3.82
CA ALA A 77 4.33 -15.58 -4.94
C ALA A 77 4.67 -14.36 -5.79
N TYR A 78 5.72 -14.46 -6.60
CA TYR A 78 6.09 -13.40 -7.52
C TYR A 78 4.94 -13.12 -8.50
N PRO A 79 4.42 -11.89 -8.57
CA PRO A 79 3.20 -11.60 -9.32
C PRO A 79 3.48 -11.23 -10.79
N ALA A 80 4.06 -12.17 -11.55
CA ALA A 80 4.51 -11.90 -12.92
C ALA A 80 3.40 -11.42 -13.84
N GLN A 81 2.21 -12.03 -13.77
CA GLN A 81 1.09 -11.65 -14.63
C GLN A 81 0.53 -10.27 -14.24
N GLU A 82 0.45 -10.00 -12.94
CA GLU A 82 -0.03 -8.70 -12.47
C GLU A 82 0.92 -7.59 -12.90
N ILE A 83 2.22 -7.83 -12.84
CA ILE A 83 3.23 -6.86 -13.29
C ILE A 83 3.08 -6.60 -14.79
N ALA A 84 2.86 -7.65 -15.56
CA ALA A 84 2.70 -7.53 -17.02
C ALA A 84 1.46 -6.71 -17.41
N GLN A 85 0.45 -6.64 -16.53
CA GLN A 85 -0.78 -5.90 -16.78
C GLN A 85 -0.72 -4.44 -16.34
N LEU A 86 0.37 -4.03 -15.68
CA LEU A 86 0.51 -2.64 -15.25
C LEU A 86 0.70 -1.70 -16.44
N ALA A 87 0.10 -0.51 -16.34
CA ALA A 87 0.32 0.52 -17.33
C ALA A 87 1.80 0.95 -17.33
N PRO A 88 2.34 1.38 -18.49
CA PRO A 88 3.77 1.72 -18.60
C PRO A 88 4.24 2.84 -17.65
N VAL A 89 3.32 3.66 -17.15
CA VAL A 89 3.67 4.73 -16.21
C VAL A 89 4.14 4.17 -14.86
N TYR A 90 3.80 2.93 -14.53
CA TYR A 90 4.23 2.29 -13.30
C TYR A 90 5.44 1.42 -13.55
N THR A 91 6.41 1.52 -12.66
CA THR A 91 7.66 0.75 -12.74
C THR A 91 7.85 -0.04 -11.45
N VAL A 92 8.24 -1.30 -11.60
CA VAL A 92 8.64 -2.11 -10.45
C VAL A 92 10.06 -1.69 -10.07
N ALA A 93 10.18 -0.97 -8.95
CA ALA A 93 11.48 -0.50 -8.48
C ALA A 93 12.26 -1.62 -7.80
N ALA A 94 11.56 -2.50 -7.07
CA ALA A 94 12.19 -3.62 -6.38
C ALA A 94 11.14 -4.67 -6.00
N VAL A 95 11.59 -5.90 -5.82
CA VAL A 95 10.80 -6.98 -5.23
C VAL A 95 11.62 -7.56 -4.09
N HIS A 96 11.14 -7.38 -2.88
CA HIS A 96 11.83 -7.83 -1.67
C HIS A 96 11.23 -9.15 -1.20
N GLU A 97 12.06 -10.15 -0.99
CA GLU A 97 11.63 -11.39 -0.36
C GLU A 97 11.62 -11.20 1.16
N LEU A 98 10.52 -11.58 1.79
CA LEU A 98 10.35 -11.43 3.22
C LEU A 98 10.44 -12.79 3.89
N SER A 99 11.23 -12.87 4.97
CA SER A 99 11.32 -14.05 5.80
C SER A 99 10.63 -13.75 7.12
N ILE A 100 9.54 -14.46 7.39
CA ILE A 100 8.75 -14.27 8.62
C ILE A 100 9.02 -15.47 9.52
N PRO A 101 9.51 -15.26 10.74
CA PRO A 101 9.78 -16.38 11.67
C PRO A 101 8.53 -17.25 11.87
N ASP A 102 8.74 -18.56 11.86
CA ASP A 102 7.70 -19.57 12.06
C ASP A 102 6.62 -19.62 10.99
N LEU A 103 6.81 -18.91 9.87
CA LEU A 103 5.91 -18.95 8.73
C LEU A 103 6.65 -19.51 7.52
N ASP A 104 6.20 -20.67 7.04
CA ASP A 104 6.81 -21.38 5.91
C ASP A 104 6.16 -21.01 4.57
N GLU A 105 5.61 -19.82 4.47
CA GLU A 105 4.97 -19.32 3.27
C GLU A 105 5.81 -18.26 2.60
N GLN A 106 5.74 -18.21 1.27
CA GLN A 106 6.38 -17.15 0.49
C GLN A 106 5.69 -15.82 0.75
N ARG A 107 6.49 -14.78 1.00
CA ARG A 107 6.01 -13.42 1.13
C ARG A 107 6.96 -12.49 0.42
N ARG A 108 6.39 -11.56 -0.34
CA ARG A 108 7.16 -10.58 -1.09
C ARG A 108 6.56 -9.21 -0.90
N LEU A 109 7.42 -8.20 -0.94
CA LEU A 109 7.00 -6.80 -0.96
C LEU A 109 7.39 -6.23 -2.31
N VAL A 110 6.40 -5.87 -3.11
CA VAL A 110 6.60 -5.30 -4.44
C VAL A 110 6.55 -3.78 -4.34
N GLU A 111 7.64 -3.13 -4.71
CA GLU A 111 7.74 -1.68 -4.69
C GLU A 111 7.50 -1.13 -6.09
N LEU A 112 6.45 -0.30 -6.23
CA LEU A 112 6.08 0.32 -7.49
C LEU A 112 6.25 1.83 -7.38
N VAL A 113 6.78 2.44 -8.44
CA VAL A 113 6.89 3.89 -8.55
C VAL A 113 6.20 4.37 -9.81
N ILE A 114 5.77 5.63 -9.81
CA ILE A 114 5.21 6.27 -10.98
C ILE A 114 6.37 6.92 -11.74
N ARG A 115 6.47 6.61 -13.03
CA ARG A 115 7.47 7.24 -13.89
C ARG A 115 7.04 8.68 -14.16
N ASN A 116 7.91 9.64 -13.85
CA ASN A 116 7.66 11.03 -14.13
C ASN A 116 7.79 11.32 -15.62
N SER A 117 6.96 12.24 -16.14
CA SER A 117 7.12 12.72 -17.51
C SER A 117 8.49 13.37 -17.67
N GLY A 118 9.25 12.94 -18.65
CA GLY A 118 10.61 13.43 -18.86
C GLY A 118 11.70 12.51 -18.33
N GLU A 119 11.38 11.48 -17.55
CA GLU A 119 12.33 10.45 -17.20
C GLU A 119 12.54 9.52 -18.40
N ALA A 120 13.79 9.09 -18.59
CA ALA A 120 14.11 8.13 -19.64
C ALA A 120 13.40 6.81 -19.38
N PRO A 121 12.93 6.13 -20.44
CA PRO A 121 12.33 4.81 -20.27
C PRO A 121 13.33 3.78 -19.72
#